data_626c0cc245be6a2c36863818d769e1af
#
_entry.id   626c0cc245be6a2c36863818d769e1af
#
_cell.length_a   1.000
_cell.length_b   1.000
_cell.length_c   1.000
_cell.angle_alpha   90.00
_cell.angle_beta   90.00
_cell.angle_gamma   90.00
#
_symmetry.space_group_name_H-M   'P 1'
#
loop_
_entity.id
_entity.type
_entity.pdbx_description
1 polymer ?
#
loop_
_entity_poly.entity_id
_entity_poly.type
_entity_poly.pdbx_seq_one_letter_code
_entity_poly.pdbx_strand_id
1 'polypeptide(L)'
;MATRKKAAKKKASKKRPRKSGGPKGLSLKSVAPSFTASDLQKSIAWYQDVLGCMVKERWDSDGKLMGVELAAGDVTVMLSQDDWKKGRDRVKGEGFRLFCDTSQDVDRLANQIKARGGTLAEEPKDQEWGARTLGVEDPDGFKITIAKIRRRGR
;
A
#
# COMPACT_ATOMS: atom_id res chain seq x y z
N MET A 1 29.68 60.87 36.95
CA MET A 1 28.24 60.57 36.73
C MET A 1 28.12 59.23 36.04
N ALA A 2 27.69 58.18 36.75
CA ALA A 2 27.63 56.82 36.23
C ALA A 2 26.16 56.46 35.89
N THR A 3 25.89 56.22 34.61
CA THR A 3 24.57 55.85 34.13
C THR A 3 24.42 54.31 34.18
N ARG A 4 23.58 53.81 35.07
CA ARG A 4 23.21 52.41 35.16
C ARG A 4 22.26 51.98 34.03
N LYS A 5 22.70 51.10 33.13
CA LYS A 5 21.83 50.38 32.17
C LYS A 5 21.06 49.29 32.91
N LYS A 6 19.71 49.38 32.90
CA LYS A 6 18.81 48.34 33.38
C LYS A 6 18.74 47.23 32.31
N ALA A 7 19.14 45.99 32.70
CA ALA A 7 18.96 44.80 31.88
C ALA A 7 17.52 44.33 31.99
N ALA A 8 16.84 44.24 30.86
CA ALA A 8 15.49 43.65 30.76
C ALA A 8 15.57 42.12 30.77
N LYS A 9 15.02 41.51 31.82
CA LYS A 9 14.85 40.06 31.91
C LYS A 9 13.77 39.61 30.92
N LYS A 10 14.16 38.87 29.87
CA LYS A 10 13.22 38.11 29.02
C LYS A 10 12.55 37.01 29.82
N LYS A 11 11.23 37.11 30.03
CA LYS A 11 10.43 36.00 30.59
C LYS A 11 10.35 34.87 29.56
N ALA A 12 10.98 33.73 29.84
CA ALA A 12 10.80 32.50 29.11
C ALA A 12 9.37 31.99 29.29
N SER A 13 8.58 31.94 28.21
CA SER A 13 7.25 31.36 28.23
C SER A 13 7.40 29.83 28.33
N LYS A 14 7.01 29.28 29.49
CA LYS A 14 6.87 27.82 29.68
C LYS A 14 5.78 27.32 28.74
N LYS A 15 6.18 26.62 27.64
CA LYS A 15 5.26 25.83 26.83
C LYS A 15 4.59 24.77 27.72
N ARG A 16 3.27 24.88 27.91
CA ARG A 16 2.46 23.87 28.58
C ARG A 16 2.59 22.56 27.77
N PRO A 17 2.85 21.40 28.42
CA PRO A 17 2.84 20.13 27.71
C PRO A 17 1.43 19.89 27.18
N ARG A 18 1.32 19.65 25.85
CA ARG A 18 0.09 19.19 25.22
C ARG A 18 -0.27 17.86 25.85
N LYS A 19 -1.36 17.79 26.61
CA LYS A 19 -1.97 16.54 27.06
C LYS A 19 -2.46 15.82 25.81
N SER A 20 -1.71 14.84 25.30
CA SER A 20 -2.18 13.85 24.34
C SER A 20 -3.03 12.83 25.11
N GLY A 21 -4.27 13.22 25.42
CA GLY A 21 -5.24 12.40 26.15
C GLY A 21 -6.36 11.95 25.23
N GLY A 22 -6.05 11.18 24.16
CA GLY A 22 -7.02 10.32 23.51
C GLY A 22 -7.12 8.97 24.24
N PRO A 23 -8.20 8.19 24.04
CA PRO A 23 -8.29 6.86 24.61
C PRO A 23 -7.07 6.03 24.20
N LYS A 24 -6.51 5.26 25.15
CA LYS A 24 -5.39 4.33 24.91
C LYS A 24 -5.91 3.20 24.01
N GLY A 25 -5.95 3.43 22.69
CA GLY A 25 -6.36 2.47 21.71
C GLY A 25 -5.17 1.84 20.98
N LEU A 26 -5.46 0.93 20.06
CA LEU A 26 -4.47 0.34 19.17
C LEU A 26 -3.75 1.45 18.36
N SER A 27 -2.42 1.39 18.32
CA SER A 27 -1.59 2.28 17.53
C SER A 27 -0.72 1.45 16.59
N LEU A 28 -0.97 1.57 15.29
CA LEU A 28 -0.25 0.87 14.23
C LEU A 28 0.73 1.81 13.54
N LYS A 29 1.90 1.29 13.16
CA LYS A 29 2.90 2.03 12.37
C LYS A 29 2.74 1.82 10.86
N SER A 30 2.29 0.64 10.47
CA SER A 30 2.06 0.26 9.08
C SER A 30 1.06 -0.88 9.00
N VAL A 31 0.55 -1.11 7.80
CA VAL A 31 -0.23 -2.29 7.45
C VAL A 31 0.32 -2.85 6.14
N ALA A 32 0.47 -4.14 6.06
CA ALA A 32 0.83 -4.84 4.83
C ALA A 32 -0.18 -5.97 4.60
N PRO A 33 -0.87 -5.98 3.46
CA PRO A 33 -1.71 -7.10 3.10
C PRO A 33 -0.87 -8.36 2.85
N SER A 34 -1.40 -9.51 3.23
CA SER A 34 -0.78 -10.81 2.99
C SER A 34 -1.76 -11.69 2.22
N PHE A 35 -1.40 -12.05 1.00
CA PHE A 35 -2.20 -12.87 0.11
C PHE A 35 -1.65 -14.29 0.02
N THR A 36 -2.54 -15.26 -0.01
CA THR A 36 -2.17 -16.66 -0.21
C THR A 36 -2.25 -17.01 -1.69
N ALA A 37 -1.11 -17.34 -2.28
CA ALA A 37 -0.99 -17.67 -3.69
C ALA A 37 -1.13 -19.17 -3.93
N SER A 38 -1.91 -19.56 -4.91
CA SER A 38 -2.02 -20.97 -5.37
C SER A 38 -0.72 -21.43 -6.04
N ASP A 39 -0.11 -20.54 -6.82
CA ASP A 39 1.20 -20.68 -7.43
C ASP A 39 2.02 -19.43 -7.13
N LEU A 40 2.88 -19.53 -6.12
CA LEU A 40 3.64 -18.37 -5.64
C LEU A 40 4.58 -17.80 -6.73
N GLN A 41 5.21 -18.64 -7.54
CA GLN A 41 6.12 -18.17 -8.60
C GLN A 41 5.35 -17.40 -9.68
N LYS A 42 4.19 -17.90 -10.07
CA LYS A 42 3.31 -17.23 -11.03
C LYS A 42 2.83 -15.88 -10.49
N SER A 43 2.44 -15.84 -9.24
CA SER A 43 1.99 -14.59 -8.60
C SER A 43 3.14 -13.58 -8.48
N ILE A 44 4.34 -14.00 -8.06
CA ILE A 44 5.52 -13.13 -8.02
C ILE A 44 5.78 -12.53 -9.41
N ALA A 45 5.80 -13.37 -10.45
CA ALA A 45 6.03 -12.91 -11.82
C ALA A 45 4.98 -11.87 -12.23
N TRP A 46 3.71 -12.10 -11.94
CA TRP A 46 2.66 -11.16 -12.26
C TRP A 46 2.84 -9.80 -11.56
N TYR A 47 3.12 -9.81 -10.25
CA TYR A 47 3.36 -8.57 -9.50
C TYR A 47 4.59 -7.81 -9.99
N GLN A 48 5.67 -8.52 -10.37
CA GLN A 48 6.89 -7.91 -10.90
C GLN A 48 6.72 -7.42 -12.34
N ASP A 49 6.26 -8.29 -13.22
CA ASP A 49 6.29 -8.04 -14.67
C ASP A 49 5.11 -7.16 -15.12
N VAL A 50 3.93 -7.31 -14.50
CA VAL A 50 2.72 -6.56 -14.86
C VAL A 50 2.61 -5.27 -14.05
N LEU A 51 2.71 -5.34 -12.72
CA LEU A 51 2.57 -4.16 -11.84
C LEU A 51 3.88 -3.41 -11.61
N GLY A 52 5.03 -4.04 -11.86
CA GLY A 52 6.34 -3.43 -11.64
C GLY A 52 6.77 -3.39 -10.17
N CYS A 53 6.24 -4.28 -9.35
CA CYS A 53 6.67 -4.43 -7.96
C CYS A 53 8.08 -5.01 -7.88
N MET A 54 8.81 -4.72 -6.81
CA MET A 54 10.14 -5.27 -6.57
C MET A 54 10.10 -6.27 -5.42
N VAL A 55 10.80 -7.41 -5.57
CA VAL A 55 11.00 -8.34 -4.45
C VAL A 55 11.95 -7.70 -3.45
N LYS A 56 11.49 -7.54 -2.21
CA LYS A 56 12.24 -6.96 -1.11
C LYS A 56 12.83 -8.05 -0.23
N GLU A 57 12.09 -9.09 0.04
CA GLU A 57 12.49 -10.21 0.87
C GLU A 57 11.88 -11.52 0.38
N ARG A 58 12.58 -12.64 0.61
CA ARG A 58 12.12 -14.00 0.31
C ARG A 58 12.21 -14.84 1.57
N TRP A 59 11.22 -15.70 1.78
CA TRP A 59 11.19 -16.63 2.90
C TRP A 59 11.15 -18.06 2.38
N ASP A 60 12.20 -18.79 2.70
CA ASP A 60 12.34 -20.20 2.32
C ASP A 60 12.18 -21.10 3.54
N SER A 61 11.64 -22.31 3.32
CA SER A 61 11.61 -23.40 4.29
C SER A 61 11.97 -24.69 3.57
N ASP A 62 12.92 -25.43 4.11
CA ASP A 62 13.40 -26.69 3.54
C ASP A 62 13.76 -26.61 2.04
N GLY A 63 14.41 -25.52 1.64
CA GLY A 63 14.81 -25.26 0.26
C GLY A 63 13.65 -24.90 -0.69
N LYS A 64 12.45 -24.65 -0.17
CA LYS A 64 11.30 -24.21 -0.95
C LYS A 64 10.95 -22.79 -0.59
N LEU A 65 10.68 -21.97 -1.60
CA LEU A 65 10.17 -20.62 -1.42
C LEU A 65 8.73 -20.69 -0.88
N MET A 66 8.51 -20.14 0.31
CA MET A 66 7.23 -20.15 1.00
C MET A 66 6.52 -18.79 0.96
N GLY A 67 7.24 -17.72 0.76
CA GLY A 67 6.67 -16.39 0.69
C GLY A 67 7.65 -15.32 0.24
N VAL A 68 7.12 -14.14 -0.06
CA VAL A 68 7.89 -12.96 -0.43
C VAL A 68 7.23 -11.70 0.13
N GLU A 69 8.05 -10.69 0.38
CA GLU A 69 7.62 -9.31 0.52
C GLU A 69 7.92 -8.56 -0.79
N LEU A 70 6.91 -7.92 -1.34
CA LEU A 70 6.98 -7.11 -2.55
C LEU A 70 6.80 -5.64 -2.20
N ALA A 71 7.62 -4.77 -2.78
CA ALA A 71 7.51 -3.34 -2.63
C ALA A 71 6.90 -2.69 -3.88
N ALA A 72 5.95 -1.79 -3.67
CA ALA A 72 5.34 -0.92 -4.68
C ALA A 72 5.40 0.53 -4.17
N GLY A 73 6.49 1.24 -4.48
CA GLY A 73 6.78 2.54 -3.86
C GLY A 73 6.99 2.40 -2.35
N ASP A 74 6.22 3.16 -1.57
CA ASP A 74 6.33 3.19 -0.11
C ASP A 74 5.51 2.10 0.60
N VAL A 75 4.78 1.28 -0.14
CA VAL A 75 3.93 0.21 0.42
C VAL A 75 4.46 -1.17 0.07
N THR A 76 4.10 -2.15 0.89
CA THR A 76 4.48 -3.54 0.70
C THR A 76 3.26 -4.45 0.67
N VAL A 77 3.40 -5.54 -0.08
CA VAL A 77 2.44 -6.63 -0.17
C VAL A 77 3.19 -7.93 0.08
N MET A 78 2.65 -8.80 0.91
CA MET A 78 3.22 -10.11 1.16
C MET A 78 2.45 -11.17 0.38
N LEU A 79 3.18 -12.13 -0.18
CA LEU A 79 2.61 -13.34 -0.80
C LEU A 79 3.14 -14.57 -0.07
N SER A 80 2.28 -15.54 0.16
CA SER A 80 2.64 -16.83 0.73
C SER A 80 2.10 -17.97 -0.11
N GLN A 81 2.86 -19.06 -0.21
CA GLN A 81 2.40 -20.27 -0.90
C GLN A 81 1.25 -20.93 -0.12
N ASP A 82 0.19 -21.30 -0.80
CA ASP A 82 -0.91 -22.07 -0.20
C ASP A 82 -0.43 -23.46 0.19
N ASP A 83 -0.72 -23.88 1.41
CA ASP A 83 -0.44 -25.22 1.94
C ASP A 83 -1.57 -26.24 1.64
N TRP A 84 -2.62 -25.79 0.99
CA TRP A 84 -3.79 -26.56 0.58
C TRP A 84 -4.61 -27.24 1.70
N LYS A 85 -4.32 -26.95 2.95
CA LYS A 85 -5.06 -27.51 4.10
C LYS A 85 -6.55 -27.18 4.08
N LYS A 86 -6.92 -26.06 3.42
CA LYS A 86 -8.32 -25.62 3.28
C LYS A 86 -8.95 -26.02 1.94
N GLY A 87 -8.35 -26.97 1.23
CA GLY A 87 -8.81 -27.42 -0.08
C GLY A 87 -8.26 -26.61 -1.25
N ARG A 88 -8.33 -27.20 -2.45
CA ARG A 88 -7.83 -26.59 -3.70
C ARG A 88 -8.88 -25.76 -4.41
N ASP A 89 -10.15 -25.98 -4.15
CA ASP A 89 -11.29 -25.39 -4.88
C ASP A 89 -11.84 -24.12 -4.21
N ARG A 90 -11.18 -23.63 -3.16
CA ARG A 90 -11.64 -22.43 -2.49
C ARG A 90 -11.42 -21.20 -3.36
N VAL A 91 -12.44 -20.35 -3.43
CA VAL A 91 -12.35 -19.03 -4.05
C VAL A 91 -11.58 -18.09 -3.14
N LYS A 92 -10.57 -17.42 -3.69
CA LYS A 92 -9.77 -16.42 -3.00
C LYS A 92 -10.19 -15.01 -3.42
N GLY A 93 -9.87 -14.01 -2.61
CA GLY A 93 -10.19 -12.61 -2.90
C GLY A 93 -11.64 -12.19 -2.70
N GLU A 94 -12.51 -13.09 -2.26
CA GLU A 94 -13.90 -12.74 -1.95
C GLU A 94 -14.01 -11.91 -0.67
N GLY A 95 -14.87 -10.87 -0.71
CA GLY A 95 -15.10 -10.00 0.43
C GLY A 95 -13.92 -9.07 0.79
N PHE A 96 -12.87 -9.02 -0.02
CA PHE A 96 -11.69 -8.20 0.18
C PHE A 96 -11.30 -7.45 -1.09
N ARG A 97 -10.91 -6.19 -0.92
CA ARG A 97 -10.35 -5.35 -1.99
C ARG A 97 -9.20 -4.51 -1.41
N LEU A 98 -8.08 -4.52 -2.08
CA LEU A 98 -6.99 -3.60 -1.78
C LEU A 98 -7.22 -2.28 -2.51
N PHE A 99 -7.30 -1.19 -1.76
CA PHE A 99 -7.41 0.16 -2.30
C PHE A 99 -6.06 0.86 -2.16
N CYS A 100 -5.49 1.28 -3.29
CA CYS A 100 -4.17 1.91 -3.34
C CYS A 100 -4.29 3.32 -3.88
N ASP A 101 -3.84 4.31 -3.12
CA ASP A 101 -3.71 5.70 -3.60
C ASP A 101 -2.36 5.89 -4.29
N THR A 102 -2.35 6.62 -5.40
CA THR A 102 -1.15 6.93 -6.17
C THR A 102 -1.12 8.39 -6.63
N SER A 103 0.08 8.94 -6.74
CA SER A 103 0.30 10.22 -7.41
C SER A 103 0.48 10.09 -8.92
N GLN A 104 0.67 8.86 -9.45
CA GLN A 104 0.91 8.59 -10.85
C GLN A 104 -0.33 8.84 -11.71
N ASP A 105 -0.14 8.97 -13.01
CA ASP A 105 -1.23 9.07 -13.98
C ASP A 105 -1.86 7.68 -14.19
N VAL A 106 -3.16 7.56 -13.92
CA VAL A 106 -3.90 6.28 -13.95
C VAL A 106 -4.03 5.74 -15.38
N ASP A 107 -4.21 6.61 -16.36
CA ASP A 107 -4.30 6.19 -17.77
C ASP A 107 -2.95 5.66 -18.26
N ARG A 108 -1.87 6.32 -17.88
CA ARG A 108 -0.51 5.87 -18.20
C ARG A 108 -0.21 4.52 -17.53
N LEU A 109 -0.61 4.33 -16.27
CA LEU A 109 -0.49 3.03 -15.58
C LEU A 109 -1.28 1.94 -16.29
N ALA A 110 -2.52 2.23 -16.69
CA ALA A 110 -3.34 1.30 -17.47
C ALA A 110 -2.63 0.84 -18.76
N ASN A 111 -2.06 1.77 -19.52
CA ASN A 111 -1.33 1.47 -20.74
C ASN A 111 -0.06 0.65 -20.45
N GLN A 112 0.67 0.94 -19.39
CA GLN A 112 1.84 0.17 -18.99
C GLN A 112 1.50 -1.26 -18.58
N ILE A 113 0.42 -1.46 -17.83
CA ILE A 113 -0.08 -2.79 -17.44
C ILE A 113 -0.41 -3.61 -18.68
N LYS A 114 -1.17 -3.03 -19.63
CA LYS A 114 -1.53 -3.68 -20.89
C LYS A 114 -0.30 -4.01 -21.74
N ALA A 115 0.65 -3.09 -21.86
CA ALA A 115 1.88 -3.28 -22.62
C ALA A 115 2.76 -4.41 -22.05
N ARG A 116 2.64 -4.69 -20.75
CA ARG A 116 3.34 -5.79 -20.05
C ARG A 116 2.55 -7.11 -20.06
N GLY A 117 1.48 -7.19 -20.85
CA GLY A 117 0.65 -8.37 -20.97
C GLY A 117 -0.42 -8.55 -19.89
N GLY A 118 -0.63 -7.55 -19.03
CA GLY A 118 -1.70 -7.55 -18.04
C GLY A 118 -3.06 -7.18 -18.64
N THR A 119 -4.12 -7.59 -17.96
CA THR A 119 -5.51 -7.20 -18.24
C THR A 119 -6.04 -6.35 -17.11
N LEU A 120 -6.89 -5.38 -17.44
CA LEU A 120 -7.60 -4.59 -16.44
C LEU A 120 -8.94 -5.25 -16.13
N ALA A 121 -9.27 -5.35 -14.85
CA ALA A 121 -10.61 -5.72 -14.40
C ALA A 121 -11.59 -4.54 -14.55
N GLU A 122 -11.09 -3.32 -14.37
CA GLU A 122 -11.83 -2.08 -14.60
C GLU A 122 -10.94 -1.08 -15.33
N GLU A 123 -11.40 -0.56 -16.47
CA GLU A 123 -10.70 0.48 -17.22
C GLU A 123 -10.65 1.81 -16.43
N PRO A 124 -9.69 2.71 -16.77
CA PRO A 124 -9.61 4.01 -16.12
C PRO A 124 -10.93 4.77 -16.17
N LYS A 125 -11.43 5.15 -15.00
CA LYS A 125 -12.72 5.80 -14.85
C LYS A 125 -12.67 6.91 -13.80
N ASP A 126 -13.32 8.04 -14.09
CA ASP A 126 -13.56 9.08 -13.10
C ASP A 126 -14.70 8.65 -12.18
N GLN A 127 -14.45 8.79 -10.87
CA GLN A 127 -15.42 8.51 -9.83
C GLN A 127 -16.08 9.81 -9.33
N GLU A 128 -17.36 9.74 -8.99
CA GLU A 128 -18.13 10.90 -8.52
C GLU A 128 -17.54 11.54 -7.26
N TRP A 129 -16.87 10.73 -6.43
CA TRP A 129 -16.20 11.18 -5.21
C TRP A 129 -14.83 11.86 -5.43
N GLY A 130 -14.42 12.08 -6.69
CA GLY A 130 -13.26 12.91 -7.03
C GLY A 130 -11.94 12.16 -7.18
N ALA A 131 -11.97 10.93 -7.64
CA ALA A 131 -10.77 10.19 -8.04
C ALA A 131 -10.86 9.65 -9.46
N ARG A 132 -9.71 9.37 -10.06
CA ARG A 132 -9.61 8.53 -11.26
C ARG A 132 -9.06 7.18 -10.85
N THR A 133 -9.75 6.10 -11.22
CA THR A 133 -9.44 4.74 -10.74
C THR A 133 -9.30 3.77 -11.90
N LEU A 134 -8.50 2.73 -11.70
CA LEU A 134 -8.50 1.50 -12.49
C LEU A 134 -8.54 0.29 -11.56
N GLY A 135 -8.95 -0.86 -12.04
CA GLY A 135 -8.98 -2.12 -11.30
C GLY A 135 -8.14 -3.18 -11.98
N VAL A 136 -7.40 -3.94 -11.19
CA VAL A 136 -6.73 -5.16 -11.61
C VAL A 136 -7.09 -6.30 -10.66
N GLU A 137 -6.91 -7.51 -11.15
CA GLU A 137 -7.12 -8.73 -10.38
C GLU A 137 -5.87 -9.60 -10.53
N ASP A 138 -5.35 -10.07 -9.40
CA ASP A 138 -4.17 -10.91 -9.41
C ASP A 138 -4.50 -12.36 -9.86
N PRO A 139 -3.50 -13.24 -10.07
CA PRO A 139 -3.73 -14.61 -10.55
C PRO A 139 -4.64 -15.46 -9.66
N ASP A 140 -4.82 -15.10 -8.40
CA ASP A 140 -5.68 -15.80 -7.44
C ASP A 140 -7.04 -15.11 -7.20
N GLY A 141 -7.33 -14.01 -7.88
CA GLY A 141 -8.60 -13.29 -7.79
C GLY A 141 -8.62 -12.19 -6.72
N PHE A 142 -7.47 -11.79 -6.18
CA PHE A 142 -7.41 -10.64 -5.28
C PHE A 142 -7.55 -9.34 -6.06
N LYS A 143 -8.55 -8.54 -5.70
CA LYS A 143 -8.92 -7.30 -6.37
C LYS A 143 -8.13 -6.12 -5.83
N ILE A 144 -7.52 -5.37 -6.73
CA ILE A 144 -6.72 -4.18 -6.43
C ILE A 144 -7.30 -3.00 -7.22
N THR A 145 -7.74 -1.98 -6.50
CA THR A 145 -8.12 -0.69 -7.09
C THR A 145 -6.98 0.29 -6.91
N ILE A 146 -6.52 0.86 -8.00
CA ILE A 146 -5.50 1.91 -8.02
C ILE A 146 -6.21 3.23 -8.31
N ALA A 147 -6.04 4.21 -7.43
CA ALA A 147 -6.75 5.47 -7.44
C ALA A 147 -5.80 6.66 -7.38
N LYS A 148 -6.02 7.65 -8.23
CA LYS A 148 -5.47 8.99 -8.06
C LYS A 148 -6.56 9.91 -7.55
N ILE A 149 -6.47 10.26 -6.28
CA ILE A 149 -7.44 11.14 -5.63
C ILE A 149 -7.12 12.59 -6.03
N ARG A 150 -8.09 13.28 -6.60
CA ARG A 150 -7.97 14.71 -6.87
C ARG A 150 -8.12 15.45 -5.53
N ARG A 151 -7.01 15.87 -4.94
CA ARG A 151 -7.06 16.73 -3.77
C ARG A 151 -7.70 18.05 -4.22
N ARG A 152 -8.89 18.36 -3.70
CA ARG A 152 -9.43 19.72 -3.82
C ARG A 152 -8.42 20.64 -3.14
N GLY A 153 -7.83 21.57 -3.90
CA GLY A 153 -6.94 22.59 -3.35
C GLY A 153 -7.66 23.29 -2.18
N ARG A 154 -6.96 23.41 -1.07
CA ARG A 154 -7.38 24.27 0.03
C ARG A 154 -7.24 25.73 -0.40
#